data_edbca89c1f2c10df0c069f43dd432c24
#
_entry.id   edbca89c1f2c10df0c069f43dd432c24
#
_cell.length_a   1.000
_cell.length_b   1.000
_cell.length_c   1.000
_cell.angle_alpha   90.00
_cell.angle_beta   90.00
_cell.angle_gamma   90.00
#
_symmetry.space_group_name_H-M   'P 1'
#
loop_
_entity.id
_entity.type
_entity.pdbx_description
1 polymer ?
#
loop_
_entity_poly.entity_id
_entity_poly.type
_entity_poly.pdbx_seq_one_letter_code
_entity_poly.pdbx_strand_id
1 'polypeptide(L)'
;MAGIGSRLRPHTLTIPKPLTVIAGKPIVQRLVEDITAVVAQEIDEIAFIIGPAAKGFPANTKETLLKIAAELGTKGSVYIQEEALGTAHALYCAKESLSGPCVVAYADTLFKADFKLDASADGAIWVKQVKDPSAFGVVKVEDGFISDFIEKPK
;
A
#
# COMPACT_ATOMS: atom_id res chain seq x y z
N MET A 1 2.91 3.38 3.86
CA MET A 1 4.13 2.70 4.39
C MET A 1 4.64 3.30 5.71
N ALA A 2 3.85 4.09 6.43
CA ALA A 2 4.33 4.85 7.61
C ALA A 2 4.62 4.01 8.89
N GLY A 3 4.33 2.72 8.89
CA GLY A 3 4.57 1.82 10.02
C GLY A 3 6.00 1.23 10.02
N ILE A 4 6.64 1.23 11.19
CA ILE A 4 8.02 0.72 11.38
C ILE A 4 8.13 -0.80 11.47
N GLY A 5 7.02 -1.54 11.54
CA GLY A 5 7.05 -3.00 11.61
C GLY A 5 7.63 -3.56 12.92
N SER A 6 7.30 -2.96 14.06
CA SER A 6 7.85 -3.32 15.38
C SER A 6 7.70 -4.82 15.75
N ARG A 7 6.67 -5.49 15.22
CA ARG A 7 6.44 -6.93 15.43
C ARG A 7 7.46 -7.84 14.73
N LEU A 8 8.22 -7.30 13.77
CA LEU A 8 9.24 -8.06 13.01
C LEU A 8 10.66 -7.81 13.53
N ARG A 9 10.83 -7.22 14.69
CA ARG A 9 12.14 -7.09 15.31
C ARG A 9 12.75 -8.47 15.59
N PRO A 10 14.08 -8.67 15.40
CA PRO A 10 15.10 -7.64 15.15
C PRO A 10 15.24 -7.18 13.68
N HIS A 11 14.58 -7.82 12.71
CA HIS A 11 14.75 -7.54 11.27
C HIS A 11 14.43 -6.11 10.85
N THR A 12 13.56 -5.43 11.60
CA THR A 12 13.14 -4.05 11.31
C THR A 12 13.74 -3.02 12.26
N LEU A 13 14.86 -3.32 12.89
CA LEU A 13 15.58 -2.36 13.75
C LEU A 13 16.21 -1.22 12.95
N THR A 14 16.77 -1.54 11.78
CA THR A 14 17.50 -0.59 10.93
C THR A 14 16.86 -0.36 9.58
N ILE A 15 15.96 -1.26 9.16
CA ILE A 15 15.31 -1.22 7.84
C ILE A 15 13.79 -1.30 8.06
N PRO A 16 13.00 -0.33 7.56
CA PRO A 16 11.54 -0.41 7.63
C PRO A 16 11.01 -1.66 6.94
N LYS A 17 9.94 -2.26 7.47
CA LYS A 17 9.32 -3.48 6.93
C LYS A 17 9.18 -3.48 5.39
N PRO A 18 8.69 -2.43 4.73
CA PRO A 18 8.54 -2.42 3.29
C PRO A 18 9.84 -2.52 2.50
N LEU A 19 10.96 -2.11 3.09
CA LEU A 19 12.29 -2.18 2.47
C LEU A 19 13.05 -3.46 2.82
N THR A 20 12.50 -4.32 3.68
CA THR A 20 13.11 -5.63 3.97
C THR A 20 13.18 -6.44 2.69
N VAL A 21 14.39 -6.98 2.42
CA VAL A 21 14.64 -7.78 1.21
C VAL A 21 14.18 -9.22 1.44
N ILE A 22 13.33 -9.72 0.56
CA ILE A 22 12.84 -11.09 0.52
C ILE A 22 13.10 -11.65 -0.88
N ALA A 23 13.85 -12.74 -0.95
CA ALA A 23 14.25 -13.38 -2.20
C ALA A 23 14.82 -12.36 -3.23
N GLY A 24 15.76 -11.54 -2.77
CA GLY A 24 16.51 -10.60 -3.62
C GLY A 24 15.85 -9.25 -3.92
N LYS A 25 14.59 -9.01 -3.47
CA LYS A 25 13.88 -7.75 -3.73
C LYS A 25 13.21 -7.21 -2.46
N PRO A 26 13.14 -5.89 -2.25
CA PRO A 26 12.32 -5.28 -1.21
C PRO A 26 10.85 -5.68 -1.31
N ILE A 27 10.16 -5.82 -0.17
CA ILE A 27 8.72 -6.14 -0.15
C ILE A 27 7.92 -5.14 -0.97
N VAL A 28 8.20 -3.85 -0.84
CA VAL A 28 7.50 -2.80 -1.59
C VAL A 28 7.71 -2.90 -3.09
N GLN A 29 8.90 -3.30 -3.54
CA GLN A 29 9.16 -3.51 -4.97
C GLN A 29 8.31 -4.64 -5.53
N ARG A 30 8.23 -5.78 -4.81
CA ARG A 30 7.35 -6.89 -5.20
C ARG A 30 5.91 -6.47 -5.29
N LEU A 31 5.42 -5.76 -4.26
CA LEU A 31 4.05 -5.28 -4.23
C LEU A 31 3.73 -4.40 -5.45
N VAL A 32 4.61 -3.47 -5.76
CA VAL A 32 4.40 -2.56 -6.91
C VAL A 32 4.46 -3.33 -8.23
N GLU A 33 5.40 -4.26 -8.40
CA GLU A 33 5.49 -5.15 -9.57
C GLU A 33 4.20 -5.98 -9.74
N ASP A 34 3.66 -6.54 -8.66
CA ASP A 34 2.43 -7.32 -8.69
C ASP A 34 1.22 -6.44 -9.06
N ILE A 35 1.14 -5.20 -8.54
CA ILE A 35 0.08 -4.25 -8.90
C ILE A 35 0.18 -3.86 -10.36
N THR A 36 1.34 -3.49 -10.86
CA THR A 36 1.54 -3.09 -12.26
C THR A 36 1.22 -4.22 -13.23
N ALA A 37 1.48 -5.47 -12.84
CA ALA A 37 1.15 -6.65 -13.66
C ALA A 37 -0.37 -6.92 -13.76
N VAL A 38 -1.13 -6.52 -12.72
CA VAL A 38 -2.59 -6.77 -12.65
C VAL A 38 -3.40 -5.62 -13.21
N VAL A 39 -2.92 -4.38 -13.06
CA VAL A 39 -3.56 -3.19 -13.61
C VAL A 39 -3.28 -3.16 -15.12
N ALA A 40 -4.30 -3.41 -15.93
CA ALA A 40 -4.19 -3.45 -17.40
C ALA A 40 -4.09 -2.04 -18.05
N GLN A 41 -3.71 -1.02 -17.28
CA GLN A 41 -3.56 0.36 -17.72
C GLN A 41 -2.15 0.84 -17.41
N GLU A 42 -1.67 1.80 -18.18
CA GLU A 42 -0.41 2.50 -17.90
C GLU A 42 -0.53 3.26 -16.57
N ILE A 43 0.50 3.14 -15.75
CA ILE A 43 0.59 3.82 -14.45
C ILE A 43 1.48 5.04 -14.63
N ASP A 44 0.91 6.22 -14.55
CA ASP A 44 1.64 7.48 -14.71
C ASP A 44 2.57 7.77 -13.52
N GLU A 45 2.13 7.42 -12.31
CA GLU A 45 2.85 7.78 -11.09
C GLU A 45 2.68 6.74 -9.98
N ILE A 46 3.77 6.47 -9.26
CA ILE A 46 3.78 5.71 -8.02
C ILE A 46 4.09 6.65 -6.86
N ALA A 47 3.09 6.92 -6.04
CA ALA A 47 3.21 7.77 -4.86
C ALA A 47 3.49 6.92 -3.60
N PHE A 48 4.66 7.06 -3.03
CA PHE A 48 5.06 6.39 -1.80
C PHE A 48 4.82 7.30 -0.59
N ILE A 49 4.09 6.81 0.39
CA ILE A 49 3.85 7.54 1.64
C ILE A 49 4.64 6.86 2.75
N ILE A 50 5.58 7.57 3.35
CA ILE A 50 6.48 7.08 4.39
C ILE A 50 6.35 7.88 5.68
N GLY A 51 6.85 7.35 6.79
CA GLY A 51 7.05 8.14 8.01
C GLY A 51 8.33 8.99 7.92
N PRO A 52 8.51 9.95 8.85
CA PRO A 52 9.72 10.76 8.92
C PRO A 52 10.94 9.94 9.34
N ALA A 53 12.15 10.45 9.04
CA ALA A 53 13.41 9.81 9.37
C ALA A 53 13.56 9.49 10.87
N ALA A 54 13.07 10.37 11.74
CA ALA A 54 13.05 10.15 13.20
C ALA A 54 12.26 8.90 13.64
N LYS A 55 11.38 8.38 12.78
CA LYS A 55 10.63 7.14 13.02
C LYS A 55 11.24 5.91 12.32
N GLY A 56 12.53 5.92 12.03
CA GLY A 56 13.27 4.75 11.56
C GLY A 56 13.27 4.56 10.03
N PHE A 57 12.97 5.61 9.27
CA PHE A 57 13.18 5.60 7.82
C PHE A 57 14.58 6.16 7.49
N PRO A 58 15.52 5.33 6.99
CA PRO A 58 16.86 5.79 6.61
C PRO A 58 16.83 6.95 5.60
N ALA A 59 17.85 7.80 5.62
CA ALA A 59 17.93 8.96 4.75
C ALA A 59 17.85 8.60 3.24
N ASN A 60 18.37 7.44 2.85
CA ASN A 60 18.33 6.94 1.47
C ASN A 60 17.01 6.27 1.08
N THR A 61 16.01 6.21 1.99
CA THR A 61 14.70 5.59 1.69
C THR A 61 14.05 6.22 0.48
N LYS A 62 14.04 7.56 0.40
CA LYS A 62 13.45 8.29 -0.72
C LYS A 62 14.11 7.91 -2.04
N GLU A 63 15.42 7.90 -2.09
CA GLU A 63 16.19 7.54 -3.28
C GLU A 63 15.89 6.11 -3.73
N THR A 64 15.87 5.16 -2.78
CA THR A 64 15.54 3.76 -3.04
C THR A 64 14.13 3.61 -3.65
N LEU A 65 13.14 4.31 -3.13
CA LEU A 65 11.77 4.24 -3.62
C LEU A 65 11.62 4.87 -5.01
N LEU A 66 12.26 6.00 -5.26
CA LEU A 66 12.28 6.63 -6.58
C LEU A 66 12.96 5.76 -7.63
N LYS A 67 14.04 5.06 -7.24
CA LYS A 67 14.69 4.09 -8.11
C LYS A 67 13.78 2.93 -8.48
N ILE A 68 13.01 2.38 -7.53
CA ILE A 68 12.03 1.32 -7.79
C ILE A 68 10.99 1.79 -8.82
N ALA A 69 10.45 2.99 -8.70
CA ALA A 69 9.51 3.53 -9.67
C ALA A 69 10.14 3.70 -11.06
N ALA A 70 11.37 4.22 -11.12
CA ALA A 70 12.11 4.40 -12.37
C ALA A 70 12.41 3.06 -13.08
N GLU A 71 12.74 1.99 -12.34
CA GLU A 71 12.95 0.65 -12.88
C GLU A 71 11.67 0.07 -13.52
N LEU A 72 10.49 0.55 -13.14
CA LEU A 72 9.19 0.20 -13.72
C LEU A 72 8.77 1.17 -14.85
N GLY A 73 9.63 2.11 -15.21
CA GLY A 73 9.32 3.11 -16.24
C GLY A 73 8.31 4.18 -15.83
N THR A 74 8.06 4.35 -14.52
CA THR A 74 6.99 5.17 -13.96
C THR A 74 7.57 6.32 -13.14
N LYS A 75 6.90 7.47 -13.14
CA LYS A 75 7.25 8.58 -12.24
C LYS A 75 7.09 8.15 -10.78
N GLY A 76 8.09 8.39 -9.94
CA GLY A 76 8.03 8.21 -8.50
C GLY A 76 7.83 9.51 -7.75
N SER A 77 6.99 9.51 -6.73
CA SER A 77 6.86 10.60 -5.75
C SER A 77 6.90 10.06 -4.33
N VAL A 78 7.47 10.81 -3.41
CA VAL A 78 7.57 10.40 -2.00
C VAL A 78 7.00 11.48 -1.10
N TYR A 79 5.99 11.12 -0.32
CA TYR A 79 5.30 11.96 0.65
C TYR A 79 5.61 11.52 2.07
N ILE A 80 5.67 12.45 3.00
CA ILE A 80 5.97 12.18 4.40
C ILE A 80 4.71 12.39 5.23
N GLN A 81 4.30 11.35 5.94
CA GLN A 81 3.29 11.46 6.98
C GLN A 81 3.99 11.75 8.31
N GLU A 82 4.06 13.02 8.70
CA GLU A 82 4.75 13.44 9.93
C GLU A 82 4.07 12.89 11.19
N GLU A 83 2.76 12.92 11.22
CA GLU A 83 1.94 12.43 12.32
C GLU A 83 1.13 11.20 11.90
N ALA A 84 1.10 10.17 12.74
CA ALA A 84 0.39 8.92 12.45
C ALA A 84 -1.12 9.04 12.78
N LEU A 85 -1.85 9.89 12.05
CA LEU A 85 -3.28 10.14 12.23
C LEU A 85 -4.18 9.17 11.44
N GLY A 86 -3.66 8.00 11.10
CA GLY A 86 -4.42 6.95 10.39
C GLY A 86 -4.18 6.90 8.89
N THR A 87 -4.85 5.95 8.24
CA THR A 87 -4.64 5.63 6.82
C THR A 87 -5.20 6.70 5.88
N ALA A 88 -6.35 7.29 6.21
CA ALA A 88 -6.93 8.38 5.43
C ALA A 88 -6.02 9.62 5.44
N HIS A 89 -5.42 9.95 6.59
CA HIS A 89 -4.44 11.03 6.68
C HIS A 89 -3.19 10.73 5.85
N ALA A 90 -2.74 9.47 5.82
CA ALA A 90 -1.63 9.08 4.96
C ALA A 90 -1.94 9.38 3.49
N LEU A 91 -3.12 9.00 3.00
CA LEU A 91 -3.56 9.32 1.64
C LEU A 91 -3.66 10.83 1.41
N TYR A 92 -4.18 11.58 2.36
CA TYR A 92 -4.26 13.04 2.27
C TYR A 92 -2.88 13.70 2.12
N CYS A 93 -1.82 13.15 2.74
CA CYS A 93 -0.45 13.63 2.54
C CYS A 93 0.00 13.54 1.07
N ALA A 94 -0.57 12.63 0.28
CA ALA A 94 -0.28 12.44 -1.13
C ALA A 94 -1.37 13.01 -2.06
N LYS A 95 -2.18 13.96 -1.58
CA LYS A 95 -3.33 14.53 -2.31
C LYS A 95 -2.97 15.07 -3.70
N GLU A 96 -1.76 15.53 -3.90
CA GLU A 96 -1.29 16.07 -5.19
C GLU A 96 -1.17 14.98 -6.27
N SER A 97 -1.02 13.71 -5.86
CA SER A 97 -0.98 12.54 -6.76
C SER A 97 -2.35 11.85 -6.91
N LEU A 98 -3.44 12.40 -6.34
CA LEU A 98 -4.79 11.80 -6.38
C LEU A 98 -5.69 12.50 -7.41
N SER A 99 -5.18 12.81 -8.59
CA SER A 99 -5.90 13.58 -9.62
C SER A 99 -6.72 12.72 -10.59
N GLY A 100 -6.79 11.41 -10.41
CA GLY A 100 -7.49 10.48 -11.31
C GLY A 100 -7.76 9.14 -10.65
N PRO A 101 -8.10 8.10 -11.43
CA PRO A 101 -8.21 6.75 -10.91
C PRO A 101 -6.93 6.33 -10.21
N CYS A 102 -7.04 5.76 -9.02
CA CYS A 102 -5.87 5.35 -8.25
C CYS A 102 -6.04 3.97 -7.62
N VAL A 103 -4.94 3.24 -7.47
CA VAL A 103 -4.86 2.02 -6.68
C VAL A 103 -4.15 2.33 -5.36
N VAL A 104 -4.79 2.00 -4.26
CA VAL A 104 -4.21 2.15 -2.91
C VAL A 104 -3.78 0.80 -2.39
N ALA A 105 -2.52 0.67 -2.00
CA ALA A 105 -1.99 -0.55 -1.42
C ALA A 105 -1.20 -0.28 -0.13
N TYR A 106 -1.31 -1.22 0.80
CA TYR A 106 -0.55 -1.18 2.05
C TYR A 106 0.67 -2.09 1.93
N ALA A 107 1.85 -1.53 2.15
CA ALA A 107 3.14 -2.19 1.90
C ALA A 107 3.50 -3.30 2.92
N ASP A 108 2.53 -3.81 3.66
CA ASP A 108 2.69 -4.93 4.58
C ASP A 108 1.98 -6.21 4.10
N THR A 109 1.29 -6.15 2.99
CA THR A 109 0.53 -7.26 2.41
C THR A 109 0.97 -7.48 0.97
N LEU A 110 1.48 -8.66 0.68
CA LEU A 110 1.68 -9.15 -0.68
C LEU A 110 0.45 -9.96 -1.09
N PHE A 111 0.10 -9.89 -2.36
CA PHE A 111 -0.99 -10.67 -2.91
C PHE A 111 -0.55 -11.32 -4.23
N LYS A 112 -1.25 -12.37 -4.61
CA LYS A 112 -1.19 -12.93 -5.95
C LYS A 112 -2.63 -13.04 -6.43
N ALA A 113 -2.94 -12.37 -7.51
CA ALA A 113 -4.30 -12.34 -8.02
C ALA A 113 -4.29 -12.37 -9.55
N ASP A 114 -5.35 -12.94 -10.08
CA ASP A 114 -5.70 -12.92 -11.49
C ASP A 114 -7.12 -12.37 -11.59
N PHE A 115 -7.24 -11.06 -11.69
CA PHE A 115 -8.52 -10.37 -11.77
C PHE A 115 -8.45 -9.27 -12.84
N LYS A 116 -9.62 -8.91 -13.34
CA LYS A 116 -9.78 -7.72 -14.18
C LYS A 116 -10.53 -6.66 -13.38
N LEU A 117 -10.04 -5.42 -13.46
CA LEU A 117 -10.76 -4.28 -12.90
C LEU A 117 -12.00 -4.03 -13.75
N ASP A 118 -13.14 -3.85 -13.10
CA ASP A 118 -14.34 -3.34 -13.76
C ASP A 118 -14.22 -1.82 -13.88
N ALA A 119 -13.98 -1.34 -15.09
CA ALA A 119 -13.82 0.08 -15.36
C ALA A 119 -15.12 0.90 -15.18
N SER A 120 -16.26 0.24 -15.03
CA SER A 120 -17.56 0.89 -14.77
C SER A 120 -17.81 1.11 -13.26
N ALA A 121 -17.03 0.48 -12.38
CA ALA A 121 -17.19 0.63 -10.95
C ALA A 121 -16.51 1.90 -10.44
N ASP A 122 -17.18 2.67 -9.59
CA ASP A 122 -16.61 3.85 -8.93
C ASP A 122 -15.47 3.52 -7.97
N GLY A 123 -15.44 2.29 -7.44
CA GLY A 123 -14.38 1.76 -6.59
C GLY A 123 -14.48 0.25 -6.42
N ALA A 124 -13.34 -0.38 -6.19
CA ALA A 124 -13.24 -1.81 -5.93
C ALA A 124 -12.35 -2.07 -4.72
N ILE A 125 -12.76 -2.99 -3.86
CA ILE A 125 -11.99 -3.41 -2.69
C ILE A 125 -11.81 -4.93 -2.76
N TRP A 126 -10.57 -5.38 -2.68
CA TRP A 126 -10.25 -6.80 -2.62
C TRP A 126 -10.37 -7.29 -1.18
N VAL A 127 -11.25 -8.24 -0.98
CA VAL A 127 -11.52 -8.84 0.31
C VAL A 127 -11.23 -10.33 0.29
N LYS A 128 -10.93 -10.89 1.46
CA LYS A 128 -10.73 -12.32 1.65
C LYS A 128 -11.66 -12.82 2.73
N GLN A 129 -12.40 -13.88 2.45
CA GLN A 129 -13.22 -14.54 3.45
C GLN A 129 -12.32 -15.18 4.52
N VAL A 130 -12.60 -14.90 5.78
CA VAL A 130 -11.91 -15.45 6.95
C VAL A 130 -12.91 -16.13 7.89
N LYS A 131 -12.45 -17.12 8.66
CA LYS A 131 -13.32 -17.85 9.61
C LYS A 131 -13.66 -16.99 10.83
N ASP A 132 -12.70 -16.24 11.32
CA ASP A 132 -12.85 -15.34 12.48
C ASP A 132 -12.48 -13.90 12.04
N PRO A 133 -13.47 -13.03 11.88
CA PRO A 133 -13.26 -11.64 11.45
C PRO A 133 -12.99 -10.67 12.61
N SER A 134 -13.01 -11.12 13.88
CA SER A 134 -12.96 -10.25 15.07
C SER A 134 -11.74 -9.31 15.14
N ALA A 135 -10.63 -9.65 14.47
CA ALA A 135 -9.43 -8.85 14.44
C ALA A 135 -9.33 -7.90 13.22
N PHE A 136 -10.31 -7.92 12.32
CA PHE A 136 -10.26 -7.23 11.02
C PHE A 136 -11.42 -6.25 10.85
N GLY A 137 -11.24 -5.30 9.93
CA GLY A 137 -12.37 -4.64 9.30
C GLY A 137 -13.04 -5.57 8.30
N VAL A 138 -14.35 -5.61 8.30
CA VAL A 138 -15.15 -6.43 7.38
C VAL A 138 -16.09 -5.57 6.56
N VAL A 139 -16.53 -6.11 5.43
CA VAL A 139 -17.55 -5.50 4.58
C VAL A 139 -18.81 -6.35 4.60
N LYS A 140 -19.98 -5.70 4.54
CA LYS A 140 -21.23 -6.33 4.16
C LYS A 140 -21.45 -6.13 2.68
N VAL A 141 -21.92 -7.17 2.01
CA VAL A 141 -22.18 -7.14 0.57
C VAL A 141 -23.64 -7.46 0.33
N GLU A 142 -24.33 -6.63 -0.41
CA GLU A 142 -25.71 -6.79 -0.87
C GLU A 142 -25.73 -6.60 -2.39
N ASP A 143 -26.32 -7.54 -3.11
CA ASP A 143 -26.40 -7.53 -4.58
C ASP A 143 -25.07 -7.29 -5.32
N GLY A 144 -23.97 -7.77 -4.73
CA GLY A 144 -22.62 -7.61 -5.30
C GLY A 144 -21.91 -6.29 -4.97
N PHE A 145 -22.57 -5.39 -4.26
CA PHE A 145 -22.02 -4.11 -3.82
C PHE A 145 -21.78 -4.07 -2.32
N ILE A 146 -20.78 -3.30 -1.90
CA ILE A 146 -20.52 -3.08 -0.47
C ILE A 146 -21.58 -2.12 0.08
N SER A 147 -22.36 -2.59 1.07
CA SER A 147 -23.39 -1.79 1.74
C SER A 147 -22.92 -1.20 3.07
N ASP A 148 -21.91 -1.81 3.72
CA ASP A 148 -21.44 -1.34 5.03
C ASP A 148 -20.01 -1.81 5.33
N PHE A 149 -19.34 -1.07 6.23
CA PHE A 149 -18.02 -1.39 6.78
C PHE A 149 -18.11 -1.50 8.30
N ILE A 150 -17.61 -2.60 8.85
CA ILE A 150 -17.62 -2.85 10.29
C ILE A 150 -16.19 -3.13 10.76
N GLU A 151 -15.68 -2.27 11.63
CA GLU A 151 -14.38 -2.48 12.26
C GLU A 151 -14.50 -3.44 13.45
N LYS A 152 -13.75 -4.54 13.41
CA LYS A 152 -13.67 -5.54 14.49
C LYS A 152 -15.05 -5.98 14.99
N PRO A 153 -15.83 -6.68 14.18
CA PRO A 153 -17.15 -7.15 14.59
C PRO A 153 -17.02 -8.03 15.83
N LYS A 154 -18.01 -7.91 16.73
CA LYS A 154 -18.11 -8.73 17.95
C LYS A 154 -18.73 -10.07 17.62
#